data_b0ed6a90dd4c4ae8a4873cf8658e6cad
#
_entry.id   b0ed6a90dd4c4ae8a4873cf8658e6cad
#
_cell.length_a   1.000
_cell.length_b   1.000
_cell.length_c   1.000
_cell.angle_alpha   90.00
_cell.angle_beta   90.00
_cell.angle_gamma   90.00
#
_symmetry.space_group_name_H-M   'P 1'
#
loop_
_entity.id
_entity.type
_entity.pdbx_description
1 polymer ?
#
loop_
_entity_poly.entity_id
_entity_poly.type
_entity_poly.pdbx_seq_one_letter_code
_entity_poly.pdbx_strand_id
1 'polypeptide(L)'
;LTGKIICYLMQGLLAGLLVLSVTYFGGKGLLQRFFFRTGYVYAEETERAEELQEYVTQNKLSASDYKMLKKWGTERNIDDFTISRGKWLLFDISYNGKIMYGSREIPNLTWRMYHRISFKDGTADVYIYEGTADKYFNILMVFSVVLGVAVCIGIVVSGMYENVKYIQCLMKEVNIISRGNLQGNVTVQGTDEIAQLASGLEHMRQTLVKKEQIEYDLKSAQEKLVLGMSHDLRTPLTGLMAYLEILKKQQKEGAVTQEYINKA
;
A
#
# COMPACT_ATOMS: atom_id res chain seq x y z
N LEU A 1 -6.96 13.74 -2.97
CA LEU A 1 -6.64 12.39 -2.47
C LEU A 1 -6.41 11.41 -3.62
N THR A 2 -7.35 11.30 -4.56
CA THR A 2 -7.27 10.39 -5.72
C THR A 2 -6.01 10.60 -6.54
N GLY A 3 -5.64 11.85 -6.85
CA GLY A 3 -4.40 12.18 -7.57
C GLY A 3 -3.13 11.76 -6.82
N LYS A 4 -3.08 11.91 -5.50
CA LYS A 4 -1.95 11.46 -4.67
C LYS A 4 -1.84 9.95 -4.64
N ILE A 5 -2.96 9.23 -4.49
CA ILE A 5 -2.97 7.76 -4.52
C ILE A 5 -2.46 7.24 -5.86
N ILE A 6 -2.92 7.80 -6.97
CA ILE A 6 -2.43 7.44 -8.32
C ILE A 6 -0.93 7.71 -8.43
N CYS A 7 -0.44 8.84 -7.91
CA CYS A 7 0.99 9.17 -7.90
C CYS A 7 1.82 8.15 -7.11
N TYR A 8 1.39 7.75 -5.89
CA TYR A 8 2.06 6.72 -5.10
C TYR A 8 2.01 5.35 -5.77
N LEU A 9 0.90 4.99 -6.41
CA LEU A 9 0.79 3.76 -7.19
C LEU A 9 1.77 3.74 -8.37
N MET A 10 1.84 4.84 -9.13
CA MET A 10 2.80 4.96 -10.25
C MET A 10 4.26 4.92 -9.78
N GLN A 11 4.58 5.65 -8.70
CA GLN A 11 5.93 5.63 -8.12
C GLN A 11 6.29 4.24 -7.59
N GLY A 12 5.37 3.58 -6.89
CA GLY A 12 5.56 2.22 -6.39
C GLY A 12 5.76 1.21 -7.52
N LEU A 13 4.96 1.30 -8.58
CA LEU A 13 5.08 0.44 -9.75
C LEU A 13 6.40 0.65 -10.49
N LEU A 14 6.80 1.90 -10.72
CA LEU A 14 8.09 2.24 -11.33
C LEU A 14 9.26 1.73 -10.50
N ALA A 15 9.26 1.98 -9.20
CA ALA A 15 10.30 1.51 -8.29
C ALA A 15 10.35 -0.02 -8.23
N GLY A 16 9.18 -0.68 -8.14
CA GLY A 16 9.07 -2.14 -8.14
C GLY A 16 9.61 -2.77 -9.43
N LEU A 17 9.29 -2.21 -10.60
CA LEU A 17 9.82 -2.65 -11.90
C LEU A 17 11.35 -2.43 -11.99
N LEU A 18 11.85 -1.32 -11.48
CA LEU A 18 13.29 -1.05 -11.46
C LEU A 18 14.01 -2.06 -10.58
N VAL A 19 13.52 -2.32 -9.38
CA VAL A 19 14.09 -3.32 -8.47
C VAL A 19 14.05 -4.70 -9.10
N LEU A 20 12.92 -5.10 -9.70
CA LEU A 20 12.79 -6.37 -10.42
C LEU A 20 13.83 -6.49 -11.54
N SER A 21 13.96 -5.45 -12.36
CA SER A 21 14.93 -5.42 -13.46
C SER A 21 16.37 -5.55 -12.96
N VAL A 22 16.76 -4.74 -11.97
CA VAL A 22 18.12 -4.75 -11.43
C VAL A 22 18.44 -6.09 -10.75
N THR A 23 17.52 -6.63 -9.94
CA THR A 23 17.74 -7.89 -9.22
C THR A 23 17.77 -9.08 -10.17
N TYR A 24 16.89 -9.13 -11.16
CA TYR A 24 16.86 -10.23 -12.11
C TYR A 24 18.05 -10.21 -13.07
N PHE A 25 18.27 -9.09 -13.78
CA PHE A 25 19.39 -9.01 -14.75
C PHE A 25 20.76 -8.99 -14.07
N GLY A 26 20.90 -8.25 -12.98
CA GLY A 26 22.14 -8.23 -12.20
C GLY A 26 22.41 -9.57 -11.53
N GLY A 27 21.40 -10.17 -10.90
CA GLY A 27 21.50 -11.47 -10.28
C GLY A 27 21.78 -12.58 -11.28
N LYS A 28 21.16 -12.55 -12.46
CA LYS A 28 21.45 -13.49 -13.56
C LYS A 28 22.91 -13.41 -13.99
N GLY A 29 23.43 -12.19 -14.18
CA GLY A 29 24.85 -12.00 -14.55
C GLY A 29 25.82 -12.49 -13.47
N LEU A 30 25.49 -12.30 -12.19
CA LEU A 30 26.28 -12.79 -11.06
C LEU A 30 26.26 -14.32 -10.97
N LEU A 31 25.08 -14.94 -11.08
CA LEU A 31 24.92 -16.39 -11.07
C LEU A 31 25.68 -17.02 -12.25
N GLN A 32 25.60 -16.44 -13.43
CA GLN A 32 26.35 -16.93 -14.60
C GLN A 32 27.86 -16.90 -14.35
N ARG A 33 28.40 -15.79 -13.80
CA ARG A 33 29.81 -15.69 -13.44
C ARG A 33 30.21 -16.67 -12.36
N PHE A 34 29.34 -16.90 -11.38
CA PHE A 34 29.55 -17.88 -10.31
C PHE A 34 29.63 -19.27 -10.88
N PHE A 35 28.67 -19.71 -11.69
CA PHE A 35 28.65 -21.03 -12.31
C PHE A 35 29.87 -21.26 -13.21
N PHE A 36 30.25 -20.23 -13.98
CA PHE A 36 31.45 -20.30 -14.82
C PHE A 36 32.72 -20.44 -13.98
N ARG A 37 32.85 -19.66 -12.89
CA ARG A 37 34.07 -19.64 -12.06
C ARG A 37 34.20 -20.91 -11.20
N THR A 38 33.10 -21.46 -10.71
CA THR A 38 33.10 -22.65 -9.84
C THR A 38 33.07 -23.96 -10.60
N GLY A 39 32.69 -23.93 -11.88
CA GLY A 39 32.49 -25.15 -12.67
C GLY A 39 31.32 -26.02 -12.20
N TYR A 40 30.43 -25.48 -11.33
CA TYR A 40 29.35 -26.24 -10.69
C TYR A 40 28.43 -26.94 -11.71
N VAL A 41 28.02 -26.24 -12.76
CA VAL A 41 27.18 -26.78 -13.83
C VAL A 41 27.97 -27.80 -14.67
N TYR A 42 29.28 -27.54 -14.90
CA TYR A 42 30.13 -28.44 -15.66
C TYR A 42 30.42 -29.76 -14.96
N ALA A 43 30.44 -29.77 -13.63
CA ALA A 43 30.64 -31.00 -12.87
C ALA A 43 29.49 -32.01 -13.11
N GLU A 44 28.24 -31.53 -13.07
CA GLU A 44 27.08 -32.38 -13.36
C GLU A 44 27.04 -32.81 -14.82
N GLU A 45 27.31 -31.90 -15.76
CA GLU A 45 27.39 -32.23 -17.20
C GLU A 45 28.48 -33.27 -17.49
N THR A 46 29.62 -33.17 -16.79
CA THR A 46 30.75 -34.13 -16.93
C THR A 46 30.37 -35.52 -16.41
N GLU A 47 29.73 -35.58 -15.23
CA GLU A 47 29.23 -36.85 -14.67
C GLU A 47 28.27 -37.54 -15.64
N ARG A 48 27.37 -36.82 -16.27
CA ARG A 48 26.46 -37.33 -17.28
C ARG A 48 27.16 -37.77 -18.56
N ALA A 49 28.21 -37.07 -18.94
CA ALA A 49 29.02 -37.46 -20.10
C ALA A 49 29.76 -38.77 -19.83
N GLU A 50 30.25 -38.96 -18.61
CA GLU A 50 30.88 -40.22 -18.19
C GLU A 50 29.88 -41.38 -18.19
N GLU A 51 28.65 -41.19 -17.64
CA GLU A 51 27.57 -42.17 -17.70
C GLU A 51 27.23 -42.54 -19.16
N LEU A 52 27.18 -41.56 -20.07
CA LEU A 52 26.92 -41.79 -21.48
C LEU A 52 28.07 -42.59 -22.11
N GLN A 53 29.31 -42.24 -21.80
CA GLN A 53 30.48 -42.95 -22.28
C GLN A 53 30.47 -44.43 -21.84
N GLU A 54 30.12 -44.71 -20.59
CA GLU A 54 30.00 -46.07 -20.08
C GLU A 54 28.89 -46.82 -20.80
N TYR A 55 27.70 -46.25 -20.98
CA TYR A 55 26.60 -46.85 -21.71
C TYR A 55 26.94 -47.14 -23.16
N VAL A 56 27.60 -46.21 -23.87
CA VAL A 56 28.07 -46.39 -25.25
C VAL A 56 29.07 -47.52 -25.34
N THR A 57 29.98 -47.63 -24.40
CA THR A 57 31.04 -48.63 -24.36
C THR A 57 30.47 -50.02 -24.08
N GLN A 58 29.59 -50.14 -23.09
CA GLN A 58 28.92 -51.40 -22.70
C GLN A 58 28.08 -51.98 -23.86
N ASN A 59 27.34 -51.12 -24.56
CA ASN A 59 26.46 -51.56 -25.65
C ASN A 59 27.12 -51.51 -27.03
N LYS A 60 28.43 -51.13 -27.12
CA LYS A 60 29.20 -51.01 -28.37
C LYS A 60 28.47 -50.19 -29.43
N LEU A 61 27.90 -49.05 -29.04
CA LEU A 61 27.07 -48.22 -29.90
C LEU A 61 27.87 -47.45 -30.93
N SER A 62 27.27 -47.27 -32.10
CA SER A 62 27.67 -46.30 -33.11
C SER A 62 27.04 -44.95 -32.84
N ALA A 63 27.70 -43.86 -33.29
CA ALA A 63 27.12 -42.50 -33.20
C ALA A 63 25.80 -42.38 -34.00
N SER A 64 25.53 -43.34 -34.92
CA SER A 64 24.32 -43.40 -35.71
C SER A 64 23.20 -44.25 -35.05
N ASP A 65 23.45 -44.89 -33.90
CA ASP A 65 22.47 -45.76 -33.20
C ASP A 65 21.42 -44.91 -32.43
N TYR A 66 20.73 -44.10 -33.18
CA TYR A 66 19.75 -43.12 -32.72
C TYR A 66 18.72 -43.69 -31.72
N LYS A 67 18.20 -44.92 -31.97
CA LYS A 67 17.15 -45.51 -31.11
C LYS A 67 17.66 -45.80 -29.70
N MET A 68 18.89 -46.31 -29.58
CA MET A 68 19.49 -46.64 -28.28
C MET A 68 19.89 -45.38 -27.52
N LEU A 69 20.47 -44.41 -28.22
CA LEU A 69 20.82 -43.12 -27.65
C LEU A 69 19.57 -42.36 -27.18
N LYS A 70 18.50 -42.38 -27.96
CA LYS A 70 17.21 -41.80 -27.56
C LYS A 70 16.65 -42.52 -26.33
N LYS A 71 16.72 -43.86 -26.30
CA LYS A 71 16.25 -44.62 -25.13
C LYS A 71 17.03 -44.27 -23.88
N TRP A 72 18.36 -44.16 -23.96
CA TRP A 72 19.18 -43.71 -22.83
C TRP A 72 18.79 -42.31 -22.35
N GLY A 73 18.58 -41.37 -23.27
CA GLY A 73 18.11 -40.02 -22.97
C GLY A 73 16.73 -40.02 -22.31
N THR A 74 15.76 -40.80 -22.85
CA THR A 74 14.40 -40.88 -22.30
C THR A 74 14.31 -41.58 -20.96
N GLU A 75 15.09 -42.66 -20.73
CA GLU A 75 15.10 -43.35 -19.43
C GLU A 75 15.64 -42.48 -18.28
N ARG A 76 16.50 -41.53 -18.61
CA ARG A 76 17.10 -40.56 -17.66
C ARG A 76 16.44 -39.17 -17.72
N ASN A 77 15.75 -38.91 -18.79
CA ASN A 77 15.00 -37.73 -19.01
C ASN A 77 13.56 -37.96 -18.59
N ILE A 78 13.18 -37.28 -17.62
CA ILE A 78 11.80 -37.16 -17.26
C ILE A 78 11.20 -36.22 -18.29
N ASP A 79 10.63 -36.76 -19.35
CA ASP A 79 9.85 -36.07 -20.39
C ASP A 79 8.57 -35.45 -19.81
N ASP A 80 8.66 -34.86 -18.67
CA ASP A 80 7.54 -34.15 -18.05
C ASP A 80 7.85 -32.66 -18.04
N PHE A 81 7.25 -31.97 -19.00
CA PHE A 81 7.12 -30.51 -19.06
C PHE A 81 6.29 -29.97 -17.89
N THR A 82 6.46 -30.52 -16.73
CA THR A 82 5.92 -30.00 -15.50
C THR A 82 6.98 -29.12 -14.86
N ILE A 83 6.66 -27.83 -14.79
CA ILE A 83 7.40 -26.73 -14.13
C ILE A 83 7.92 -27.09 -12.72
N SER A 84 7.59 -28.23 -12.19
CA SER A 84 7.76 -28.62 -10.79
C SER A 84 8.86 -29.66 -10.50
N ARG A 85 9.56 -30.23 -11.49
CA ARG A 85 10.65 -31.19 -11.25
C ARG A 85 11.80 -31.06 -12.26
N GLY A 86 12.42 -30.01 -12.26
CA GLY A 86 13.50 -29.35 -12.89
C GLY A 86 14.82 -30.09 -13.18
N LYS A 87 14.83 -31.24 -13.79
CA LYS A 87 16.04 -31.73 -14.46
C LYS A 87 15.68 -32.11 -15.90
N TRP A 88 16.18 -31.33 -16.83
CA TRP A 88 16.00 -31.55 -18.25
C TRP A 88 17.33 -32.03 -18.80
N LEU A 89 17.39 -33.23 -19.30
CA LEU A 89 18.55 -33.73 -20.00
C LEU A 89 18.32 -33.57 -21.50
N LEU A 90 18.95 -32.57 -22.07
CA LEU A 90 18.98 -32.36 -23.52
C LEU A 90 20.40 -32.66 -24.00
N PHE A 91 20.56 -33.37 -25.07
CA PHE A 91 21.89 -33.62 -25.62
C PHE A 91 21.92 -33.56 -27.14
N ASP A 92 23.01 -33.04 -27.66
CA ASP A 92 23.31 -33.01 -29.09
C ASP A 92 24.57 -33.86 -29.35
N ILE A 93 24.53 -34.69 -30.35
CA ILE A 93 25.68 -35.45 -30.81
C ILE A 93 26.11 -34.93 -32.16
N SER A 94 27.33 -34.42 -32.24
CA SER A 94 27.94 -33.96 -33.47
C SER A 94 29.12 -34.88 -33.86
N TYR A 95 29.00 -35.47 -35.02
CA TYR A 95 30.04 -36.32 -35.60
C TYR A 95 30.52 -35.70 -36.91
N ASN A 96 31.84 -35.47 -37.04
CA ASN A 96 32.45 -34.77 -38.19
C ASN A 96 31.75 -33.45 -38.56
N GLY A 97 31.35 -32.65 -37.57
CA GLY A 97 30.68 -31.37 -37.78
C GLY A 97 29.21 -31.46 -38.21
N LYS A 98 28.64 -32.67 -38.33
CA LYS A 98 27.23 -32.90 -38.64
C LYS A 98 26.49 -33.36 -37.38
N ILE A 99 25.43 -32.67 -37.03
CA ILE A 99 24.54 -33.05 -35.92
C ILE A 99 23.82 -34.33 -36.33
N MET A 100 24.12 -35.43 -35.66
CA MET A 100 23.49 -36.74 -35.89
C MET A 100 22.23 -36.93 -35.10
N TYR A 101 22.22 -36.39 -33.88
CA TYR A 101 21.07 -36.34 -33.00
C TYR A 101 21.05 -35.00 -32.28
N GLY A 102 19.90 -34.37 -32.18
CA GLY A 102 19.75 -33.09 -31.48
C GLY A 102 18.34 -32.92 -30.93
N SER A 103 18.25 -32.47 -29.70
CA SER A 103 17.02 -31.99 -29.11
C SER A 103 16.70 -30.59 -29.67
N ARG A 104 15.49 -30.41 -30.20
CA ARG A 104 15.10 -29.15 -30.90
C ARG A 104 15.15 -27.90 -30.06
N GLU A 105 15.36 -27.99 -28.75
CA GLU A 105 15.13 -26.89 -27.79
C GLU A 105 16.34 -26.60 -26.91
N ILE A 106 17.55 -26.91 -27.34
CA ILE A 106 18.72 -26.52 -26.54
C ILE A 106 18.86 -25.00 -26.56
N PRO A 107 18.83 -24.35 -25.40
CA PRO A 107 19.00 -22.91 -25.32
C PRO A 107 20.33 -22.48 -25.92
N ASN A 108 20.33 -21.37 -26.67
CA ASN A 108 21.55 -20.83 -27.26
C ASN A 108 22.40 -20.17 -26.15
N LEU A 109 23.11 -20.99 -25.39
CA LEU A 109 23.97 -20.56 -24.29
C LEU A 109 25.35 -20.20 -24.81
N THR A 110 25.89 -19.10 -24.34
CA THR A 110 27.22 -18.60 -24.72
C THR A 110 28.39 -19.47 -24.20
N TRP A 111 28.09 -20.44 -23.35
CA TRP A 111 29.06 -21.36 -22.73
C TRP A 111 28.68 -22.79 -22.94
N ARG A 112 28.69 -23.29 -24.18
CA ARG A 112 28.49 -24.68 -24.45
C ARG A 112 29.82 -25.43 -24.25
N MET A 113 29.83 -26.46 -23.42
CA MET A 113 30.96 -27.36 -23.26
C MET A 113 30.66 -28.70 -23.95
N TYR A 114 31.49 -29.08 -24.89
CA TYR A 114 31.35 -30.34 -25.59
C TYR A 114 32.20 -31.40 -24.91
N HIS A 115 31.62 -32.52 -24.60
CA HIS A 115 32.34 -33.70 -24.09
C HIS A 115 32.62 -34.64 -25.24
N ARG A 116 33.88 -35.09 -25.35
CA ARG A 116 34.28 -36.00 -26.39
C ARG A 116 33.99 -37.44 -25.95
N ILE A 117 33.09 -38.11 -26.66
CA ILE A 117 32.65 -39.47 -26.36
C ILE A 117 33.12 -40.40 -27.48
N SER A 118 33.70 -41.57 -27.10
CA SER A 118 34.20 -42.56 -28.01
C SER A 118 33.12 -43.58 -28.36
N PHE A 119 32.68 -43.55 -29.59
CA PHE A 119 31.76 -44.53 -30.19
C PHE A 119 32.52 -45.63 -30.95
N LYS A 120 31.81 -46.68 -31.38
CA LYS A 120 32.39 -47.75 -32.16
C LYS A 120 33.01 -47.26 -33.49
N ASP A 121 32.43 -46.22 -34.09
CA ASP A 121 32.79 -45.70 -35.42
C ASP A 121 33.74 -44.49 -35.33
N GLY A 122 34.15 -44.07 -34.13
CA GLY A 122 35.03 -42.92 -33.90
C GLY A 122 34.57 -42.07 -32.73
N THR A 123 35.14 -40.88 -32.59
CA THR A 123 34.82 -39.95 -31.52
C THR A 123 33.78 -38.92 -31.99
N ALA A 124 32.78 -38.64 -31.16
CA ALA A 124 31.82 -37.56 -31.39
C ALA A 124 31.86 -36.54 -30.25
N ASP A 125 31.60 -35.31 -30.59
CA ASP A 125 31.43 -34.23 -29.62
C ASP A 125 29.97 -34.21 -29.17
N VAL A 126 29.77 -34.38 -27.86
CA VAL A 126 28.43 -34.44 -27.26
C VAL A 126 28.26 -33.25 -26.32
N TYR A 127 27.19 -32.54 -26.53
CA TYR A 127 26.75 -31.48 -25.60
C TYR A 127 25.62 -32.04 -24.74
N ILE A 128 25.78 -31.93 -23.44
CA ILE A 128 24.77 -32.33 -22.45
C ILE A 128 24.32 -31.12 -21.68
N TYR A 129 23.01 -30.95 -21.58
CA TYR A 129 22.39 -29.85 -20.85
C TYR A 129 21.39 -30.42 -19.83
N GLU A 130 21.65 -30.25 -18.56
CA GLU A 130 20.83 -30.80 -17.48
C GLU A 130 19.84 -29.81 -16.89
N GLY A 131 19.78 -28.55 -17.35
CA GLY A 131 18.84 -27.53 -16.90
C GLY A 131 19.03 -27.09 -15.45
N THR A 132 20.10 -27.51 -14.78
CA THR A 132 20.38 -27.17 -13.39
C THR A 132 20.47 -25.65 -13.19
N ALA A 133 21.08 -24.94 -14.13
CA ALA A 133 21.16 -23.48 -14.11
C ALA A 133 19.77 -22.82 -14.18
N ASP A 134 18.84 -23.40 -14.93
CA ASP A 134 17.49 -22.85 -15.10
C ASP A 134 16.69 -22.86 -13.80
N LYS A 135 16.89 -23.86 -12.96
CA LYS A 135 16.28 -23.91 -11.62
C LYS A 135 16.65 -22.68 -10.79
N TYR A 136 17.92 -22.32 -10.79
CA TYR A 136 18.39 -21.15 -10.05
C TYR A 136 17.92 -19.85 -10.69
N PHE A 137 17.85 -19.77 -12.02
CA PHE A 137 17.29 -18.61 -12.70
C PHE A 137 15.79 -18.42 -12.42
N ASN A 138 15.04 -19.53 -12.36
CA ASN A 138 13.62 -19.49 -12.00
C ASN A 138 13.42 -19.04 -10.55
N ILE A 139 14.23 -19.55 -9.61
CA ILE A 139 14.20 -19.10 -8.21
C ILE A 139 14.52 -17.61 -8.11
N LEU A 140 15.55 -17.16 -8.82
CA LEU A 140 15.93 -15.76 -8.89
C LEU A 140 14.80 -14.90 -9.46
N MET A 141 14.14 -15.37 -10.51
CA MET A 141 12.98 -14.67 -11.10
C MET A 141 11.85 -14.50 -10.09
N VAL A 142 11.44 -15.58 -9.42
CA VAL A 142 10.40 -15.54 -8.39
C VAL A 142 10.78 -14.59 -7.25
N PHE A 143 12.02 -14.69 -6.76
CA PHE A 143 12.54 -13.81 -5.72
C PHE A 143 12.50 -12.34 -6.15
N SER A 144 12.93 -12.03 -7.37
CA SER A 144 12.93 -10.66 -7.92
C SER A 144 11.51 -10.09 -8.02
N VAL A 145 10.54 -10.92 -8.44
CA VAL A 145 9.13 -10.53 -8.52
C VAL A 145 8.57 -10.22 -7.12
N VAL A 146 8.79 -11.12 -6.16
CA VAL A 146 8.33 -10.93 -4.78
C VAL A 146 8.92 -9.66 -4.17
N LEU A 147 10.22 -9.43 -4.39
CA LEU A 147 10.91 -8.23 -3.88
C LEU A 147 10.35 -6.95 -4.54
N GLY A 148 10.15 -6.95 -5.85
CA GLY A 148 9.56 -5.82 -6.57
C GLY A 148 8.15 -5.47 -6.09
N VAL A 149 7.31 -6.49 -5.87
CA VAL A 149 5.96 -6.32 -5.31
C VAL A 149 6.02 -5.79 -3.88
N ALA A 150 6.91 -6.30 -3.04
CA ALA A 150 7.08 -5.84 -1.66
C ALA A 150 7.48 -4.36 -1.60
N VAL A 151 8.39 -3.92 -2.46
CA VAL A 151 8.79 -2.50 -2.57
C VAL A 151 7.62 -1.64 -3.04
N CYS A 152 6.86 -2.09 -4.04
CA CYS A 152 5.68 -1.38 -4.53
C CYS A 152 4.66 -1.16 -3.40
N ILE A 153 4.32 -2.23 -2.67
CA ILE A 153 3.39 -2.17 -1.52
C ILE A 153 3.94 -1.24 -0.43
N GLY A 154 5.23 -1.33 -0.12
CA GLY A 154 5.88 -0.48 0.89
C GLY A 154 5.74 1.00 0.60
N ILE A 155 5.95 1.43 -0.65
CA ILE A 155 5.81 2.83 -1.08
C ILE A 155 4.36 3.29 -0.96
N VAL A 156 3.40 2.48 -1.43
CA VAL A 156 1.97 2.82 -1.37
C VAL A 156 1.50 2.93 0.08
N VAL A 157 1.82 1.95 0.92
CA VAL A 157 1.44 1.96 2.35
C VAL A 157 2.04 3.15 3.08
N SER A 158 3.33 3.45 2.84
CA SER A 158 4.02 4.60 3.43
C SER A 158 3.36 5.92 3.04
N GLY A 159 3.03 6.11 1.75
CA GLY A 159 2.35 7.31 1.28
C GLY A 159 0.91 7.46 1.80
N MET A 160 0.19 6.35 1.98
CA MET A 160 -1.16 6.37 2.55
C MET A 160 -1.14 6.63 4.06
N TYR A 161 -0.11 6.20 4.78
CA TYR A 161 0.00 6.36 6.22
C TYR A 161 -0.08 7.83 6.67
N GLU A 162 0.59 8.74 5.96
CA GLU A 162 0.53 10.19 6.26
C GLU A 162 -0.89 10.75 6.09
N ASN A 163 -1.60 10.35 5.05
CA ASN A 163 -2.98 10.77 4.82
C ASN A 163 -3.92 10.26 5.93
N VAL A 164 -3.76 9.01 6.34
CA VAL A 164 -4.55 8.42 7.45
C VAL A 164 -4.28 9.15 8.76
N LYS A 165 -3.01 9.45 9.05
CA LYS A 165 -2.61 10.21 10.23
C LYS A 165 -3.25 11.62 10.24
N TYR A 166 -3.27 12.29 9.10
CA TYR A 166 -3.92 13.60 8.97
C TYR A 166 -5.43 13.53 9.18
N ILE A 167 -6.11 12.53 8.61
CA ILE A 167 -7.55 12.31 8.87
C ILE A 167 -7.81 12.06 10.35
N GLN A 168 -6.98 11.27 11.03
CA GLN A 168 -7.11 11.05 12.47
C GLN A 168 -6.92 12.33 13.29
N CYS A 169 -6.03 13.23 12.86
CA CYS A 169 -5.88 14.54 13.46
C CYS A 169 -7.16 15.37 13.32
N LEU A 170 -7.72 15.46 12.12
CA LEU A 170 -8.98 16.17 11.87
C LEU A 170 -10.15 15.60 12.69
N MET A 171 -10.24 14.26 12.81
CA MET A 171 -11.26 13.63 13.65
C MET A 171 -11.15 14.05 15.13
N LYS A 172 -9.92 14.19 15.65
CA LYS A 172 -9.72 14.69 17.03
C LYS A 172 -10.16 16.15 17.16
N GLU A 173 -9.81 17.01 16.19
CA GLU A 173 -10.21 18.43 16.18
C GLU A 173 -11.73 18.56 16.09
N VAL A 174 -12.41 17.80 15.24
CA VAL A 174 -13.88 17.74 15.18
C VAL A 174 -14.49 17.32 16.51
N ASN A 175 -13.92 16.32 17.18
CA ASN A 175 -14.41 15.88 18.48
C ASN A 175 -14.24 16.95 19.58
N ILE A 176 -13.19 17.76 19.51
CA ILE A 176 -12.99 18.92 20.42
C ILE A 176 -14.05 19.99 20.16
N ILE A 177 -14.31 20.33 18.90
CA ILE A 177 -15.34 21.28 18.48
C ILE A 177 -16.74 20.82 18.90
N SER A 178 -17.06 19.53 18.71
CA SER A 178 -18.37 18.96 19.07
C SER A 178 -18.65 18.98 20.57
N ARG A 179 -17.62 19.03 21.41
CA ARG A 179 -17.73 19.20 22.87
C ARG A 179 -17.86 20.67 23.31
N GLY A 180 -17.99 21.58 22.36
CA GLY A 180 -18.16 23.01 22.63
C GLY A 180 -16.84 23.81 22.82
N ASN A 181 -15.68 23.15 22.65
CA ASN A 181 -14.43 23.91 22.70
C ASN A 181 -14.09 24.45 21.29
N LEU A 182 -14.41 25.69 21.07
CA LEU A 182 -14.22 26.39 19.80
C LEU A 182 -12.90 27.21 19.73
N GLN A 183 -12.06 27.18 20.77
CA GLN A 183 -10.86 28.05 20.86
C GLN A 183 -9.68 27.55 19.98
N GLY A 184 -9.63 26.27 19.60
CA GLY A 184 -8.59 25.71 18.70
C GLY A 184 -8.89 26.08 17.26
N ASN A 185 -7.85 26.02 16.39
CA ASN A 185 -8.02 26.14 14.95
C ASN A 185 -7.96 24.74 14.33
N VAL A 186 -8.72 24.51 13.25
CA VAL A 186 -8.59 23.28 12.45
C VAL A 186 -7.33 23.39 11.60
N THR A 187 -6.51 22.33 11.64
CA THR A 187 -5.23 22.29 10.91
C THR A 187 -5.48 21.98 9.43
N VAL A 188 -5.30 22.98 8.57
CA VAL A 188 -5.42 22.80 7.11
C VAL A 188 -4.05 22.54 6.49
N GLN A 189 -3.84 21.33 5.95
CA GLN A 189 -2.59 20.92 5.31
C GLN A 189 -2.82 20.36 3.90
N GLY A 190 -2.02 20.84 2.93
CA GLY A 190 -2.08 20.39 1.55
C GLY A 190 -3.09 21.17 0.70
N THR A 191 -3.39 20.60 -0.49
CA THR A 191 -4.26 21.21 -1.50
C THR A 191 -5.25 20.20 -2.11
N ASP A 192 -5.40 19.05 -1.45
CA ASP A 192 -6.26 17.95 -1.91
C ASP A 192 -7.67 18.03 -1.29
N GLU A 193 -8.49 17.02 -1.54
CA GLU A 193 -9.87 16.93 -1.05
C GLU A 193 -9.94 16.88 0.48
N ILE A 194 -8.90 16.38 1.17
CA ILE A 194 -8.83 16.37 2.63
C ILE A 194 -8.57 17.80 3.14
N ALA A 195 -7.70 18.54 2.45
CA ALA A 195 -7.45 19.95 2.78
C ALA A 195 -8.69 20.83 2.58
N GLN A 196 -9.50 20.57 1.54
CA GLN A 196 -10.78 21.23 1.32
C GLN A 196 -11.77 20.92 2.43
N LEU A 197 -11.84 19.64 2.87
CA LEU A 197 -12.65 19.26 4.03
C LEU A 197 -12.21 19.98 5.30
N ALA A 198 -10.91 20.03 5.58
CA ALA A 198 -10.36 20.75 6.72
C ALA A 198 -10.69 22.24 6.69
N SER A 199 -10.60 22.88 5.51
CA SER A 199 -10.99 24.27 5.31
C SER A 199 -12.49 24.50 5.57
N GLY A 200 -13.36 23.59 5.11
CA GLY A 200 -14.80 23.63 5.39
C GLY A 200 -15.10 23.49 6.88
N LEU A 201 -14.39 22.62 7.60
CA LEU A 201 -14.51 22.45 9.05
C LEU A 201 -14.07 23.72 9.80
N GLU A 202 -12.98 24.35 9.38
CA GLU A 202 -12.52 25.62 9.99
C GLU A 202 -13.52 26.73 9.75
N HIS A 203 -14.10 26.86 8.56
CA HIS A 203 -15.14 27.82 8.29
C HIS A 203 -16.40 27.57 9.14
N MET A 204 -16.79 26.30 9.31
CA MET A 204 -17.90 25.95 10.20
C MET A 204 -17.60 26.34 11.66
N ARG A 205 -16.39 26.06 12.17
CA ARG A 205 -15.96 26.47 13.51
C ARG A 205 -16.05 27.99 13.70
N GLN A 206 -15.53 28.76 12.75
CA GLN A 206 -15.59 30.23 12.80
C GLN A 206 -17.02 30.74 12.82
N THR A 207 -17.91 30.10 12.08
CA THR A 207 -19.34 30.45 12.07
C THR A 207 -19.99 30.14 13.42
N LEU A 208 -19.63 29.07 14.08
CA LEU A 208 -20.10 28.70 15.43
C LEU A 208 -19.60 29.73 16.45
N VAL A 209 -18.34 30.14 16.41
CA VAL A 209 -17.79 31.20 17.29
C VAL A 209 -18.55 32.50 17.12
N LYS A 210 -18.84 32.92 15.89
CA LYS A 210 -19.63 34.12 15.62
C LYS A 210 -21.06 34.02 16.17
N LYS A 211 -21.68 32.85 16.01
CA LYS A 211 -23.03 32.62 16.57
C LYS A 211 -23.04 32.71 18.10
N GLU A 212 -22.09 32.09 18.76
CA GLU A 212 -21.94 32.13 20.21
C GLU A 212 -21.77 33.57 20.71
N GLN A 213 -20.98 34.38 20.02
CA GLN A 213 -20.80 35.79 20.34
C GLN A 213 -22.12 36.61 20.18
N ILE A 214 -22.84 36.38 19.07
CA ILE A 214 -24.13 37.03 18.81
C ILE A 214 -25.15 36.63 19.89
N GLU A 215 -25.23 35.37 20.26
CA GLU A 215 -26.12 34.87 21.33
C GLU A 215 -25.78 35.53 22.67
N TYR A 216 -24.49 35.64 23.00
CA TYR A 216 -24.03 36.33 24.22
C TYR A 216 -24.44 37.82 24.21
N ASP A 217 -24.23 38.53 23.10
CA ASP A 217 -24.58 39.93 22.96
C ASP A 217 -26.10 40.17 23.07
N LEU A 218 -26.90 39.27 22.42
CA LEU A 218 -28.37 39.33 22.53
C LEU A 218 -28.85 39.07 23.96
N LYS A 219 -28.28 38.10 24.65
CA LYS A 219 -28.63 37.80 26.05
C LYS A 219 -28.27 38.96 26.96
N SER A 220 -27.09 39.58 26.79
CA SER A 220 -26.67 40.75 27.53
C SER A 220 -27.60 41.98 27.28
N ALA A 221 -28.01 42.17 26.02
CA ALA A 221 -28.96 43.23 25.65
C ALA A 221 -30.34 42.96 26.29
N GLN A 222 -30.82 41.71 26.26
CA GLN A 222 -32.09 41.35 26.89
C GLN A 222 -32.06 41.54 28.41
N GLU A 223 -30.97 41.16 29.09
CA GLU A 223 -30.81 41.42 30.54
C GLU A 223 -30.83 42.91 30.87
N LYS A 224 -30.12 43.73 30.09
CA LYS A 224 -30.14 45.20 30.26
C LYS A 224 -31.52 45.78 30.05
N LEU A 225 -32.25 45.27 29.06
CA LEU A 225 -33.63 45.74 28.77
C LEU A 225 -34.57 45.41 29.90
N VAL A 226 -34.51 44.15 30.44
CA VAL A 226 -35.33 43.71 31.60
C VAL A 226 -35.02 44.53 32.83
N LEU A 227 -33.71 44.80 33.11
CA LEU A 227 -33.32 45.65 34.25
C LEU A 227 -33.82 47.10 34.08
N GLY A 228 -33.66 47.71 32.90
CA GLY A 228 -34.12 49.02 32.57
C GLY A 228 -35.66 49.18 32.74
N MET A 229 -36.41 48.24 32.13
CA MET A 229 -37.87 48.23 32.26
C MET A 229 -38.32 48.03 33.71
N SER A 230 -37.65 47.23 34.51
CA SER A 230 -37.94 46.97 35.90
C SER A 230 -37.79 48.29 36.72
N HIS A 231 -36.73 49.08 36.44
CA HIS A 231 -36.50 50.36 37.05
C HIS A 231 -37.59 51.40 36.64
N ASP A 232 -37.86 51.47 35.33
CA ASP A 232 -38.80 52.46 34.78
C ASP A 232 -40.27 52.14 35.14
N LEU A 233 -40.62 50.86 35.38
CA LEU A 233 -41.92 50.45 35.90
C LEU A 233 -42.05 50.75 37.43
N ARG A 234 -40.97 50.60 38.21
CA ARG A 234 -40.99 50.81 39.65
C ARG A 234 -41.40 52.22 40.00
N THR A 235 -40.93 53.24 39.26
CA THR A 235 -41.20 54.66 39.51
C THR A 235 -42.70 54.97 39.42
N PRO A 236 -43.42 54.65 38.32
CA PRO A 236 -44.89 54.97 38.27
C PRO A 236 -45.71 54.06 39.21
N LEU A 237 -45.24 52.78 39.45
CA LEU A 237 -45.91 51.91 40.40
C LEU A 237 -45.83 52.43 41.83
N THR A 238 -44.65 52.93 42.22
CA THR A 238 -44.48 53.59 43.54
C THR A 238 -45.36 54.82 43.65
N GLY A 239 -45.46 55.67 42.60
CA GLY A 239 -46.38 56.76 42.53
C GLY A 239 -47.86 56.32 42.67
N LEU A 240 -48.28 55.29 41.96
CA LEU A 240 -49.61 54.71 42.06
C LEU A 240 -49.92 54.23 43.47
N MET A 241 -48.98 53.50 44.09
CA MET A 241 -49.14 53.06 45.49
C MET A 241 -49.28 54.24 46.47
N ALA A 242 -48.47 55.27 46.30
CA ALA A 242 -48.59 56.51 47.13
C ALA A 242 -49.99 57.16 46.99
N TYR A 243 -50.48 57.29 45.73
CA TYR A 243 -51.84 57.78 45.51
C TYR A 243 -52.92 56.90 46.14
N LEU A 244 -52.83 55.59 46.04
CA LEU A 244 -53.77 54.68 46.70
C LEU A 244 -53.69 54.75 48.21
N GLU A 245 -52.52 54.98 48.80
CA GLU A 245 -52.41 55.22 50.27
C GLU A 245 -53.05 56.47 50.69
N ILE A 246 -52.86 57.56 49.93
CA ILE A 246 -53.53 58.86 50.22
C ILE A 246 -55.05 58.76 50.15
N LEU A 247 -55.57 58.05 49.09
CA LEU A 247 -57.01 57.86 48.95
C LEU A 247 -57.56 56.94 50.08
N LYS A 248 -56.87 55.94 50.51
CA LYS A 248 -57.24 55.08 51.64
C LYS A 248 -57.25 55.81 52.96
N LYS A 249 -56.32 56.75 53.14
CA LYS A 249 -56.26 57.63 54.33
C LYS A 249 -57.41 58.62 54.33
N GLN A 250 -57.70 59.32 53.21
CA GLN A 250 -58.83 60.24 53.07
C GLN A 250 -60.18 59.52 53.28
N GLN A 251 -60.33 58.29 52.80
CA GLN A 251 -61.53 57.48 53.00
C GLN A 251 -61.75 57.21 54.51
N LYS A 252 -60.67 56.86 55.26
CA LYS A 252 -60.74 56.71 56.72
C LYS A 252 -61.04 57.95 57.43
N GLU A 253 -60.46 59.06 57.05
CA GLU A 253 -60.74 60.41 57.66
C GLU A 253 -62.16 60.85 57.33
N GLY A 254 -62.64 60.63 56.10
CA GLY A 254 -64.02 60.91 55.69
C GLY A 254 -65.04 60.07 56.45
N ALA A 255 -64.71 58.77 56.67
CA ALA A 255 -65.57 57.89 57.49
C ALA A 255 -65.60 58.37 58.95
N VAL A 256 -64.49 58.86 59.51
CA VAL A 256 -64.43 59.47 60.86
C VAL A 256 -65.25 60.74 60.92
N THR A 257 -65.14 61.64 59.90
CA THR A 257 -65.92 62.84 59.80
C THR A 257 -67.44 62.61 59.72
N GLN A 258 -67.80 61.57 58.94
CA GLN A 258 -69.21 61.11 58.81
C GLN A 258 -69.77 60.59 60.15
N GLU A 259 -68.95 59.90 60.94
CA GLU A 259 -69.32 59.44 62.28
C GLU A 259 -69.54 60.57 63.29
N TYR A 260 -68.73 61.65 63.18
CA TYR A 260 -68.91 62.88 64.02
C TYR A 260 -70.14 63.67 63.61
N ILE A 261 -70.45 63.73 62.30
CA ILE A 261 -71.68 64.42 61.81
C ILE A 261 -72.94 63.64 62.26
N ASN A 262 -72.89 62.33 62.31
CA ASN A 262 -74.03 61.56 62.78
C ASN A 262 -74.22 61.58 64.30
N LYS A 263 -73.24 62.09 65.08
CA LYS A 263 -73.26 62.16 66.52
C LYS A 263 -73.65 63.59 67.02
N ALA A 264 -73.68 64.60 66.14
CA ALA A 264 -74.12 65.91 66.36
C ALA A 264 -75.61 66.06 66.01
#